data_17052ded53150afb50117e9fab3186a9
#
_entry.id   17052ded53150afb50117e9fab3186a9
#
_cell.length_a   1.000
_cell.length_b   1.000
_cell.length_c   1.000
_cell.angle_alpha   90.00
_cell.angle_beta   90.00
_cell.angle_gamma   90.00
#
_symmetry.space_group_name_H-M   'P 1'
#
loop_
_entity.id
_entity.type
_entity.pdbx_description
1 polymer ?
#
loop_
_entity_poly.entity_id
_entity_poly.type
_entity_poly.pdbx_seq_one_letter_code
_entity_poly.pdbx_strand_id
1 'polypeptide(L)'
;MINYTKISVIGLALSLSISATYAQDNLVNSLKNNQSENSASSFKFTEVINLANTPVQNQGSSGTCWSYSTNSFLESEMIKAGKQPVTLSQLFSARNAYVEKGKNYVRMHGAVSLGDGGALHDVINMYRKYGAVPQEVYTGLNYGTKINKTAELGDIEKGVLEAVVKNANGELTPNWLKAYSGVIDAYLGAVPENFTYNGKKYTPKTFAQEVVGLNADNYVELSSFNDHPFYSKFTLLVPDNWSFDQVYNVKVNELTDIIDNALKGGYTVAWATDVSEKNFSWKNGVAFVPQTPFADMTVKQKADMFNGPQPEMEITQENRQLAFDNYQTTDDHGMHIVGLAKDQTGKEYYIVKNSWGATNDYKGYLYVTKNYVKYKTTAILLNKAGIPSAISKKLAL
;
A
#
# COMPACT_ATOMS: atom_id res chain seq x y z
N MET A 1 -45.50 -49.35 -15.56
CA MET A 1 -45.63 -48.05 -14.82
C MET A 1 -44.39 -47.87 -14.03
N ILE A 2 -43.48 -47.01 -14.51
CA ILE A 2 -42.18 -46.74 -13.87
C ILE A 2 -42.32 -45.38 -13.22
N ASN A 3 -42.26 -45.36 -11.88
CA ASN A 3 -42.26 -44.13 -11.08
C ASN A 3 -40.91 -43.49 -11.13
N TYR A 4 -40.81 -42.28 -11.71
CA TYR A 4 -39.65 -41.41 -11.60
C TYR A 4 -39.74 -40.56 -10.33
N THR A 5 -38.94 -40.91 -9.33
CA THR A 5 -38.72 -40.08 -8.14
C THR A 5 -37.78 -38.93 -8.54
N LYS A 6 -38.28 -37.70 -8.53
CA LYS A 6 -37.46 -36.48 -8.73
C LYS A 6 -36.57 -36.25 -7.51
N ILE A 7 -35.28 -36.47 -7.65
CA ILE A 7 -34.29 -36.03 -6.67
C ILE A 7 -33.98 -34.56 -6.97
N SER A 8 -34.48 -33.67 -6.12
CA SER A 8 -34.08 -32.26 -6.12
C SER A 8 -32.72 -32.14 -5.47
N VAL A 9 -31.66 -31.93 -6.25
CA VAL A 9 -30.34 -31.55 -5.74
C VAL A 9 -30.41 -30.05 -5.44
N ILE A 10 -30.56 -29.71 -4.17
CA ILE A 10 -30.34 -28.33 -3.67
C ILE A 10 -28.82 -28.13 -3.63
N GLY A 11 -28.29 -27.50 -4.65
CA GLY A 11 -26.92 -27.04 -4.67
C GLY A 11 -26.70 -25.89 -3.63
N LEU A 12 -26.12 -26.25 -2.49
CA LEU A 12 -25.65 -25.28 -1.51
C LEU A 12 -24.41 -24.62 -2.10
N ALA A 13 -24.58 -23.51 -2.79
CA ALA A 13 -23.45 -22.64 -3.17
C ALA A 13 -22.94 -21.97 -1.87
N LEU A 14 -21.96 -22.59 -1.20
CA LEU A 14 -21.14 -21.91 -0.20
C LEU A 14 -20.34 -20.85 -0.95
N SER A 15 -20.81 -19.59 -0.90
CA SER A 15 -20.01 -18.44 -1.26
C SER A 15 -18.93 -18.26 -0.18
N LEU A 16 -17.73 -18.77 -0.43
CA LEU A 16 -16.52 -18.40 0.30
C LEU A 16 -16.15 -16.94 -0.06
N SER A 17 -16.89 -16.00 0.49
CA SER A 17 -16.42 -14.62 0.58
C SER A 17 -15.51 -14.52 1.81
N ILE A 18 -14.23 -14.90 1.64
CA ILE A 18 -13.19 -14.58 2.60
C ILE A 18 -13.07 -13.06 2.59
N SER A 19 -13.41 -12.43 3.71
CA SER A 19 -13.37 -10.99 3.87
C SER A 19 -11.91 -10.54 3.75
N ALA A 20 -11.59 -9.70 2.77
CA ALA A 20 -10.23 -9.21 2.51
C ALA A 20 -9.61 -8.49 3.72
N THR A 21 -10.43 -7.89 4.59
CA THR A 21 -10.05 -7.25 5.86
C THR A 21 -9.35 -8.20 6.83
N TYR A 22 -9.87 -9.42 7.01
CA TYR A 22 -9.22 -10.42 7.88
C TYR A 22 -7.92 -10.96 7.28
N ALA A 23 -7.77 -10.95 5.96
CA ALA A 23 -6.56 -11.42 5.30
C ALA A 23 -5.35 -10.53 5.63
N GLN A 24 -5.51 -9.20 5.61
CA GLN A 24 -4.41 -8.28 5.84
C GLN A 24 -4.01 -8.18 7.32
N ASP A 25 -4.98 -8.17 8.25
CA ASP A 25 -4.70 -8.25 9.69
C ASP A 25 -3.98 -9.55 10.05
N ASN A 26 -4.43 -10.67 9.49
CA ASN A 26 -3.79 -11.97 9.67
C ASN A 26 -2.38 -11.99 9.07
N LEU A 27 -2.18 -11.38 7.90
CA LEU A 27 -0.88 -11.27 7.26
C LEU A 27 0.08 -10.45 8.13
N VAL A 28 -0.28 -9.24 8.53
CA VAL A 28 0.55 -8.37 9.38
C VAL A 28 0.90 -9.07 10.70
N ASN A 29 -0.08 -9.72 11.35
CA ASN A 29 0.15 -10.44 12.59
C ASN A 29 1.02 -11.69 12.38
N SER A 30 0.85 -12.43 11.28
CA SER A 30 1.66 -13.59 10.96
C SER A 30 3.12 -13.21 10.69
N LEU A 31 3.35 -12.11 9.98
CA LEU A 31 4.69 -11.62 9.67
C LEU A 31 5.42 -11.05 10.91
N LYS A 32 4.67 -10.40 11.81
CA LYS A 32 5.22 -9.95 13.11
C LYS A 32 5.55 -11.12 14.05
N ASN A 33 4.76 -12.20 14.01
CA ASN A 33 4.86 -13.35 14.90
C ASN A 33 5.69 -14.52 14.33
N ASN A 34 6.05 -14.49 13.04
CA ASN A 34 6.92 -15.49 12.43
C ASN A 34 8.37 -15.32 12.95
N GLN A 35 8.55 -15.68 14.23
CA GLN A 35 9.83 -15.69 14.90
C GLN A 35 10.43 -17.09 14.79
N SER A 36 11.35 -17.31 13.87
CA SER A 36 12.33 -18.38 14.05
C SER A 36 13.24 -17.94 15.19
N GLU A 37 13.21 -18.68 16.27
CA GLU A 37 13.71 -18.26 17.59
C GLU A 37 15.24 -18.10 17.71
N ASN A 38 16.08 -18.34 16.71
CA ASN A 38 17.52 -18.45 16.95
C ASN A 38 18.42 -17.98 15.81
N SER A 39 18.47 -16.68 15.51
CA SER A 39 19.75 -16.08 15.09
C SER A 39 19.66 -14.56 15.13
N ALA A 40 20.59 -13.91 15.80
CA ALA A 40 20.88 -12.51 15.55
C ALA A 40 21.22 -12.36 14.06
N SER A 41 20.52 -11.50 13.36
CA SER A 41 20.80 -11.23 11.94
C SER A 41 22.26 -10.84 11.78
N SER A 42 22.99 -11.54 10.91
CA SER A 42 24.38 -11.22 10.60
C SER A 42 24.50 -10.22 9.44
N PHE A 43 23.40 -9.64 8.98
CA PHE A 43 23.42 -8.54 8.02
C PHE A 43 23.99 -7.27 8.67
N LYS A 44 24.95 -6.65 7.98
CA LYS A 44 25.53 -5.37 8.38
C LYS A 44 25.36 -4.41 7.22
N PHE A 45 24.68 -3.31 7.47
CA PHE A 45 24.38 -2.32 6.44
C PHE A 45 25.19 -1.05 6.65
N THR A 46 25.66 -0.47 5.53
CA THR A 46 26.23 0.87 5.47
C THR A 46 25.31 1.72 4.60
N GLU A 47 24.76 2.78 5.18
CA GLU A 47 23.91 3.71 4.47
C GLU A 47 24.72 4.48 3.41
N VAL A 48 24.16 4.58 2.19
CA VAL A 48 24.74 5.35 1.08
C VAL A 48 23.93 6.63 0.87
N ILE A 49 22.60 6.49 0.91
CA ILE A 49 21.63 7.59 0.85
C ILE A 49 20.58 7.32 1.93
N ASN A 50 20.28 8.30 2.75
CA ASN A 50 19.17 8.24 3.69
C ASN A 50 18.49 9.61 3.68
N LEU A 51 17.33 9.69 3.02
CA LEU A 51 16.59 10.93 2.82
C LEU A 51 15.73 11.24 4.03
N ALA A 52 15.58 12.53 4.30
CA ALA A 52 14.76 13.00 5.41
C ALA A 52 13.32 12.55 5.27
N ASN A 53 12.80 11.99 6.35
CA ASN A 53 11.43 11.52 6.45
C ASN A 53 10.92 11.65 7.89
N THR A 54 9.61 11.61 8.07
CA THR A 54 8.95 11.72 9.37
C THR A 54 9.10 10.43 10.19
N PRO A 55 8.84 10.45 11.52
CA PRO A 55 8.90 9.24 12.35
C PRO A 55 8.00 8.11 11.85
N VAL A 56 8.44 6.87 12.09
CA VAL A 56 7.67 5.66 11.78
C VAL A 56 6.35 5.67 12.53
N GLN A 57 5.27 5.42 11.82
CA GLN A 57 3.92 5.31 12.34
C GLN A 57 3.51 3.84 12.55
N ASN A 58 2.35 3.63 13.20
CA ASN A 58 1.79 2.29 13.39
C ASN A 58 0.34 2.26 12.90
N GLN A 59 0.10 1.57 11.79
CA GLN A 59 -1.24 1.40 11.22
C GLN A 59 -2.16 0.50 12.07
N GLY A 60 -1.62 -0.17 13.10
CA GLY A 60 -2.40 -1.10 13.94
C GLY A 60 -2.88 -2.32 13.16
N SER A 61 -4.09 -2.75 13.46
CA SER A 61 -4.83 -3.80 12.75
C SER A 61 -5.78 -3.15 11.75
N SER A 62 -5.22 -2.63 10.65
CA SER A 62 -5.97 -2.00 9.57
C SER A 62 -5.30 -2.23 8.22
N GLY A 63 -6.08 -2.33 7.15
CA GLY A 63 -5.61 -2.41 5.78
C GLY A 63 -5.23 -1.05 5.17
N THR A 64 -4.77 -0.09 5.98
CA THR A 64 -4.50 1.29 5.53
C THR A 64 -3.03 1.56 5.19
N CYS A 65 -2.22 0.51 4.95
CA CYS A 65 -0.79 0.64 4.61
C CYS A 65 -0.54 1.57 3.41
N TRP A 66 -1.38 1.53 2.39
CA TRP A 66 -1.36 2.42 1.23
C TRP A 66 -1.45 3.89 1.63
N SER A 67 -2.30 4.20 2.63
CA SER A 67 -2.45 5.57 3.13
C SER A 67 -1.27 5.98 4.01
N TYR A 68 -0.75 5.09 4.85
CA TYR A 68 0.43 5.36 5.67
C TYR A 68 1.68 5.60 4.82
N SER A 69 1.94 4.74 3.84
CA SER A 69 3.11 4.83 2.97
C SER A 69 3.08 6.09 2.11
N THR A 70 1.94 6.40 1.50
CA THR A 70 1.86 7.55 0.59
C THR A 70 1.77 8.88 1.32
N ASN A 71 1.12 8.97 2.50
CA ASN A 71 1.23 10.19 3.32
C ASN A 71 2.67 10.40 3.81
N SER A 72 3.38 9.34 4.23
CA SER A 72 4.80 9.43 4.57
C SER A 72 5.66 9.93 3.40
N PHE A 73 5.36 9.49 2.17
CA PHE A 73 5.97 10.00 0.96
C PHE A 73 5.69 11.50 0.76
N LEU A 74 4.43 11.96 0.87
CA LEU A 74 4.07 13.37 0.76
C LEU A 74 4.78 14.22 1.83
N GLU A 75 4.93 13.71 3.05
CA GLU A 75 5.68 14.37 4.12
C GLU A 75 7.16 14.56 3.75
N SER A 76 7.79 13.58 3.09
CA SER A 76 9.16 13.72 2.57
C SER A 76 9.24 14.70 1.39
N GLU A 77 8.23 14.76 0.54
CA GLU A 77 8.11 15.76 -0.52
C GLU A 77 7.99 17.19 0.07
N MET A 78 7.25 17.35 1.18
CA MET A 78 7.20 18.62 1.90
C MET A 78 8.59 19.03 2.41
N ILE A 79 9.31 18.11 3.06
CA ILE A 79 10.68 18.36 3.56
C ILE A 79 11.59 18.76 2.41
N LYS A 80 11.55 18.04 1.29
CA LYS A 80 12.33 18.35 0.08
C LYS A 80 11.99 19.73 -0.49
N ALA A 81 10.72 20.14 -0.43
CA ALA A 81 10.26 21.46 -0.87
C ALA A 81 10.61 22.58 0.16
N GLY A 82 11.36 22.28 1.21
CA GLY A 82 11.74 23.25 2.26
C GLY A 82 10.61 23.62 3.20
N LYS A 83 9.54 22.84 3.25
CA LYS A 83 8.44 23.05 4.19
C LYS A 83 8.76 22.43 5.54
N GLN A 84 8.15 22.94 6.59
CA GLN A 84 8.21 22.29 7.90
C GLN A 84 7.51 20.94 7.84
N PRO A 85 8.11 19.87 8.36
CA PRO A 85 7.49 18.55 8.35
C PRO A 85 6.26 18.56 9.26
N VAL A 86 5.17 17.99 8.74
CA VAL A 86 3.91 17.77 9.46
C VAL A 86 3.52 16.32 9.21
N THR A 87 3.18 15.57 10.25
CA THR A 87 2.56 14.26 10.08
C THR A 87 1.13 14.45 9.57
N LEU A 88 0.89 14.02 8.34
CA LEU A 88 -0.42 14.08 7.70
C LEU A 88 -1.33 12.97 8.24
N SER A 89 -2.63 13.26 8.37
CA SER A 89 -3.58 12.26 8.83
C SER A 89 -3.81 11.19 7.76
N GLN A 90 -3.34 9.99 8.01
CA GLN A 90 -3.55 8.83 7.16
C GLN A 90 -5.03 8.43 7.14
N LEU A 91 -5.70 8.53 8.29
CA LEU A 91 -7.11 8.16 8.43
C LEU A 91 -8.06 9.20 7.80
N PHE A 92 -7.63 10.45 7.62
CA PHE A 92 -8.37 11.42 6.81
C PHE A 92 -8.40 10.99 5.33
N SER A 93 -7.27 10.58 4.79
CA SER A 93 -7.18 10.05 3.43
C SER A 93 -8.02 8.77 3.28
N ALA A 94 -7.88 7.81 4.20
CA ALA A 94 -8.62 6.55 4.19
C ALA A 94 -10.14 6.76 4.31
N ARG A 95 -10.58 7.59 5.26
CA ARG A 95 -12.01 7.91 5.45
C ARG A 95 -12.65 8.45 4.18
N ASN A 96 -11.98 9.36 3.50
CA ASN A 96 -12.50 9.93 2.26
C ASN A 96 -12.48 8.92 1.11
N ALA A 97 -11.45 8.09 1.02
CA ALA A 97 -11.39 7.00 0.05
C ALA A 97 -12.51 5.97 0.28
N TYR A 98 -12.82 5.60 1.52
CA TYR A 98 -13.93 4.68 1.83
C TYR A 98 -15.27 5.21 1.33
N VAL A 99 -15.54 6.50 1.49
CA VAL A 99 -16.76 7.12 0.93
C VAL A 99 -16.78 7.04 -0.60
N GLU A 100 -15.68 7.32 -1.25
CA GLU A 100 -15.60 7.22 -2.73
C GLU A 100 -15.69 5.76 -3.21
N LYS A 101 -15.04 4.84 -2.50
CA LYS A 101 -15.13 3.40 -2.74
C LYS A 101 -16.57 2.90 -2.61
N GLY A 102 -17.27 3.32 -1.56
CA GLY A 102 -18.69 2.99 -1.38
C GLY A 102 -19.58 3.49 -2.53
N LYS A 103 -19.33 4.70 -3.04
CA LYS A 103 -20.03 5.21 -4.24
C LYS A 103 -19.75 4.35 -5.46
N ASN A 104 -18.48 3.93 -5.64
CA ASN A 104 -18.10 3.09 -6.76
C ASN A 104 -18.72 1.69 -6.66
N TYR A 105 -18.70 1.10 -5.47
CA TYR A 105 -19.34 -0.18 -5.18
C TYR A 105 -20.83 -0.17 -5.56
N VAL A 106 -21.57 0.86 -5.18
CA VAL A 106 -23.00 1.00 -5.51
C VAL A 106 -23.19 1.17 -7.02
N ARG A 107 -22.38 2.01 -7.69
CA ARG A 107 -22.43 2.21 -9.15
C ARG A 107 -22.12 0.94 -9.93
N MET A 108 -21.24 0.10 -9.41
CA MET A 108 -20.85 -1.17 -9.99
C MET A 108 -21.74 -2.34 -9.52
N HIS A 109 -22.86 -2.05 -8.87
CA HIS A 109 -23.81 -3.04 -8.36
C HIS A 109 -23.17 -4.14 -7.49
N GLY A 110 -22.15 -3.78 -6.72
CA GLY A 110 -21.42 -4.70 -5.85
C GLY A 110 -20.29 -5.49 -6.52
N ALA A 111 -20.00 -5.25 -7.80
CA ALA A 111 -19.02 -6.01 -8.58
C ALA A 111 -17.59 -5.43 -8.50
N VAL A 112 -17.21 -4.84 -7.38
CA VAL A 112 -15.83 -4.38 -7.09
C VAL A 112 -15.43 -4.78 -5.69
N SER A 113 -14.12 -4.85 -5.43
CA SER A 113 -13.61 -5.10 -4.09
C SER A 113 -14.05 -3.99 -3.12
N LEU A 114 -14.49 -4.40 -1.94
CA LEU A 114 -14.85 -3.52 -0.84
C LEU A 114 -14.10 -4.01 0.40
N GLY A 115 -13.03 -3.35 0.72
CA GLY A 115 -12.19 -3.61 1.90
C GLY A 115 -11.48 -2.34 2.28
N ASP A 116 -10.67 -2.34 3.30
CA ASP A 116 -9.92 -1.18 3.76
C ASP A 116 -8.59 -0.96 3.00
N GLY A 117 -8.20 -1.88 2.10
CA GLY A 117 -7.10 -1.72 1.15
C GLY A 117 -7.35 -0.59 0.13
N GLY A 118 -6.30 -0.16 -0.53
CA GLY A 118 -6.34 0.87 -1.57
C GLY A 118 -4.98 1.02 -2.25
N ALA A 119 -4.94 1.73 -3.36
CA ALA A 119 -3.74 1.99 -4.13
C ALA A 119 -3.03 3.28 -3.70
N LEU A 120 -1.76 3.43 -4.09
CA LEU A 120 -0.96 4.62 -3.73
C LEU A 120 -1.58 5.90 -4.29
N HIS A 121 -2.12 5.86 -5.52
CA HIS A 121 -2.79 7.00 -6.15
C HIS A 121 -4.05 7.46 -5.39
N ASP A 122 -4.67 6.62 -4.58
CA ASP A 122 -5.85 7.02 -3.82
C ASP A 122 -5.55 8.19 -2.87
N VAL A 123 -4.38 8.20 -2.22
CA VAL A 123 -3.98 9.34 -1.37
C VAL A 123 -3.84 10.62 -2.19
N ILE A 124 -3.21 10.53 -3.37
CA ILE A 124 -3.05 11.67 -4.26
C ILE A 124 -4.41 12.19 -4.74
N ASN A 125 -5.34 11.28 -5.06
CA ASN A 125 -6.71 11.62 -5.45
C ASN A 125 -7.49 12.26 -4.29
N MET A 126 -7.37 11.73 -3.07
CA MET A 126 -8.01 12.32 -1.88
C MET A 126 -7.39 13.67 -1.55
N TYR A 127 -6.07 13.82 -1.63
CA TYR A 127 -5.38 15.10 -1.46
C TYR A 127 -5.89 16.13 -2.48
N ARG A 128 -5.97 15.77 -3.76
CA ARG A 128 -6.50 16.63 -4.82
C ARG A 128 -7.95 17.00 -4.55
N LYS A 129 -8.81 16.07 -4.13
CA LYS A 129 -10.25 16.26 -3.99
C LYS A 129 -10.65 16.90 -2.66
N TYR A 130 -10.03 16.49 -1.57
CA TYR A 130 -10.45 16.85 -0.20
C TYR A 130 -9.43 17.70 0.56
N GLY A 131 -8.18 17.76 0.11
CA GLY A 131 -7.08 18.42 0.81
C GLY A 131 -6.39 17.50 1.80
N ALA A 132 -5.88 18.07 2.88
CA ALA A 132 -5.17 17.36 3.93
C ALA A 132 -5.45 17.98 5.31
N VAL A 133 -5.23 17.19 6.35
CA VAL A 133 -5.26 17.65 7.74
C VAL A 133 -4.07 17.05 8.50
N PRO A 134 -3.53 17.70 9.54
CA PRO A 134 -2.51 17.09 10.38
C PRO A 134 -3.09 15.96 11.22
N GLN A 135 -2.25 14.96 11.53
CA GLN A 135 -2.63 13.79 12.33
C GLN A 135 -3.22 14.18 13.72
N GLU A 136 -2.71 15.22 14.33
CA GLU A 136 -3.20 15.71 15.64
C GLU A 136 -4.63 16.28 15.59
N VAL A 137 -5.09 16.71 14.41
CA VAL A 137 -6.44 17.24 14.20
C VAL A 137 -7.44 16.12 13.89
N TYR A 138 -6.99 15.09 13.18
CA TYR A 138 -7.86 13.98 12.80
C TYR A 138 -7.11 12.66 12.96
N THR A 139 -7.30 12.01 14.09
CA THR A 139 -6.62 10.74 14.42
C THR A 139 -7.28 9.52 13.79
N GLY A 140 -8.57 9.59 13.47
CA GLY A 140 -9.37 8.44 13.03
C GLY A 140 -9.65 7.41 14.13
N LEU A 141 -9.47 7.76 15.41
CA LEU A 141 -9.63 6.84 16.56
C LEU A 141 -10.85 7.22 17.41
N ASN A 142 -12.02 7.35 16.78
CA ASN A 142 -13.24 7.78 17.47
C ASN A 142 -14.00 6.64 18.18
N TYR A 143 -13.48 5.43 18.14
CA TYR A 143 -14.10 4.20 18.68
C TYR A 143 -13.40 3.66 19.94
N GLY A 144 -12.66 4.50 20.65
CA GLY A 144 -12.14 4.20 21.99
C GLY A 144 -10.85 3.38 22.03
N THR A 145 -10.18 3.16 20.89
CA THR A 145 -8.89 2.47 20.83
C THR A 145 -7.73 3.46 20.72
N LYS A 146 -6.52 3.00 21.06
CA LYS A 146 -5.28 3.78 20.90
C LYS A 146 -4.57 3.54 19.55
N ILE A 147 -4.97 2.50 18.84
CA ILE A 147 -4.46 2.10 17.52
C ILE A 147 -5.63 1.71 16.64
N ASN A 148 -5.46 1.77 15.34
CA ASN A 148 -6.51 1.41 14.39
C ASN A 148 -6.88 -0.07 14.48
N LYS A 149 -8.19 -0.35 14.38
CA LYS A 149 -8.81 -1.67 14.29
C LYS A 149 -10.02 -1.55 13.37
N THR A 150 -9.85 -1.80 12.08
CA THR A 150 -10.84 -1.49 11.05
C THR A 150 -11.75 -2.66 10.67
N ALA A 151 -11.48 -3.88 11.17
CA ALA A 151 -12.24 -5.06 10.78
C ALA A 151 -13.76 -4.94 11.01
N GLU A 152 -14.18 -4.49 12.20
CA GLU A 152 -15.60 -4.28 12.51
C GLU A 152 -16.23 -3.22 11.61
N LEU A 153 -15.53 -2.11 11.39
CA LEU A 153 -15.99 -1.06 10.47
C LEU A 153 -16.18 -1.61 9.06
N GLY A 154 -15.22 -2.38 8.54
CA GLY A 154 -15.29 -2.98 7.21
C GLY A 154 -16.48 -3.93 7.04
N ASP A 155 -16.78 -4.76 8.06
CA ASP A 155 -17.94 -5.64 8.04
C ASP A 155 -19.26 -4.87 8.02
N ILE A 156 -19.36 -3.78 8.81
CA ILE A 156 -20.55 -2.93 8.85
C ILE A 156 -20.71 -2.15 7.55
N GLU A 157 -19.62 -1.57 7.00
CA GLU A 157 -19.62 -0.90 5.70
C GLU A 157 -20.14 -1.82 4.60
N LYS A 158 -19.64 -3.04 4.55
CA LYS A 158 -20.08 -4.06 3.60
C LYS A 158 -21.57 -4.36 3.76
N GLY A 159 -22.03 -4.61 4.99
CA GLY A 159 -23.45 -4.88 5.27
C GLY A 159 -24.37 -3.75 4.81
N VAL A 160 -24.00 -2.50 5.08
CA VAL A 160 -24.76 -1.32 4.64
C VAL A 160 -24.81 -1.24 3.11
N LEU A 161 -23.69 -1.37 2.43
CA LEU A 161 -23.62 -1.22 0.97
C LEU A 161 -24.30 -2.40 0.25
N GLU A 162 -24.21 -3.61 0.78
CA GLU A 162 -24.97 -4.75 0.26
C GLU A 162 -26.48 -4.54 0.38
N ALA A 163 -26.96 -3.97 1.49
CA ALA A 163 -28.38 -3.62 1.65
C ALA A 163 -28.81 -2.54 0.64
N VAL A 164 -27.94 -1.55 0.36
CA VAL A 164 -28.19 -0.51 -0.64
C VAL A 164 -28.28 -1.12 -2.04
N VAL A 165 -27.36 -1.99 -2.42
CA VAL A 165 -27.34 -2.62 -3.75
C VAL A 165 -28.53 -3.56 -3.94
N LYS A 166 -28.95 -4.26 -2.87
CA LYS A 166 -30.09 -5.20 -2.90
C LYS A 166 -31.46 -4.50 -2.74
N ASN A 167 -31.52 -3.18 -2.82
CA ASN A 167 -32.78 -2.44 -2.62
C ASN A 167 -33.90 -2.92 -3.57
N ALA A 168 -34.97 -3.45 -2.97
CA ALA A 168 -36.10 -4.01 -3.69
C ALA A 168 -36.93 -2.96 -4.47
N ASN A 169 -36.83 -1.69 -4.13
CA ASN A 169 -37.59 -0.61 -4.78
C ASN A 169 -36.98 -0.16 -6.11
N GLY A 170 -35.78 -0.63 -6.46
CA GLY A 170 -35.12 -0.33 -7.73
C GLY A 170 -34.64 1.13 -7.89
N GLU A 171 -34.95 2.02 -6.96
CA GLU A 171 -34.55 3.43 -6.96
C GLU A 171 -33.92 3.78 -5.61
N LEU A 172 -32.74 4.42 -5.65
CA LEU A 172 -32.02 4.84 -4.46
C LEU A 172 -32.26 6.33 -4.17
N THR A 173 -32.65 6.64 -2.95
CA THR A 173 -32.68 8.04 -2.47
C THR A 173 -31.23 8.51 -2.18
N PRO A 174 -30.95 9.83 -2.22
CA PRO A 174 -29.59 10.34 -1.89
C PRO A 174 -29.19 10.09 -0.41
N ASN A 175 -30.11 9.68 0.44
CA ASN A 175 -29.86 9.48 1.87
C ASN A 175 -28.95 8.26 2.17
N TRP A 176 -28.87 7.27 1.29
CA TRP A 176 -28.01 6.11 1.49
C TRP A 176 -26.54 6.50 1.71
N LEU A 177 -26.06 7.49 0.92
CA LEU A 177 -24.68 7.95 1.03
C LEU A 177 -24.44 8.69 2.36
N LYS A 178 -25.43 9.47 2.81
CA LYS A 178 -25.36 10.14 4.11
C LYS A 178 -25.34 9.14 5.27
N ALA A 179 -26.18 8.09 5.20
CA ALA A 179 -26.20 7.01 6.19
C ALA A 179 -24.87 6.25 6.20
N TYR A 180 -24.37 5.86 5.04
CA TYR A 180 -23.07 5.20 4.88
C TYR A 180 -21.91 6.03 5.43
N SER A 181 -21.84 7.33 5.07
CA SER A 181 -20.84 8.24 5.62
C SER A 181 -20.94 8.38 7.14
N GLY A 182 -22.16 8.39 7.69
CA GLY A 182 -22.40 8.45 9.14
C GLY A 182 -21.86 7.22 9.88
N VAL A 183 -21.92 6.04 9.26
CA VAL A 183 -21.29 4.82 9.80
C VAL A 183 -19.78 5.01 9.90
N ILE A 184 -19.11 5.44 8.82
CA ILE A 184 -17.68 5.69 8.82
C ILE A 184 -17.31 6.74 9.88
N ASP A 185 -18.08 7.83 9.96
CA ASP A 185 -17.84 8.92 10.91
C ASP A 185 -18.03 8.49 12.38
N ALA A 186 -18.86 7.49 12.66
CA ALA A 186 -19.01 6.93 14.01
C ALA A 186 -17.72 6.28 14.51
N TYR A 187 -16.95 5.65 13.60
CA TYR A 187 -15.67 4.99 13.92
C TYR A 187 -14.47 5.92 13.78
N LEU A 188 -14.36 6.62 12.66
CA LEU A 188 -13.18 7.41 12.34
C LEU A 188 -13.28 8.88 12.76
N GLY A 189 -14.46 9.34 13.12
CA GLY A 189 -14.77 10.75 13.38
C GLY A 189 -15.22 11.50 12.12
N ALA A 190 -16.04 12.53 12.33
CA ALA A 190 -16.47 13.40 11.24
C ALA A 190 -15.30 14.23 10.70
N VAL A 191 -15.26 14.43 9.38
CA VAL A 191 -14.27 15.29 8.74
C VAL A 191 -14.43 16.72 9.22
N PRO A 192 -13.38 17.38 9.73
CA PRO A 192 -13.48 18.77 10.18
C PRO A 192 -13.71 19.70 8.99
N GLU A 193 -14.75 20.52 9.05
CA GLU A 193 -14.95 21.59 8.06
C GLU A 193 -13.86 22.66 8.16
N ASN A 194 -13.43 22.96 9.39
CA ASN A 194 -12.33 23.86 9.67
C ASN A 194 -11.66 23.44 11.01
N PHE A 195 -10.40 23.83 11.15
CA PHE A 195 -9.60 23.55 12.34
C PHE A 195 -8.53 24.63 12.55
N THR A 196 -7.93 24.65 13.73
CA THR A 196 -6.81 25.55 14.05
C THR A 196 -5.50 24.76 14.04
N TYR A 197 -4.50 25.28 13.32
CA TYR A 197 -3.16 24.74 13.30
C TYR A 197 -2.16 25.89 13.43
N ASN A 198 -1.23 25.81 14.39
CA ASN A 198 -0.28 26.88 14.71
C ASN A 198 -0.93 28.27 14.86
N GLY A 199 -2.09 28.35 15.53
CA GLY A 199 -2.81 29.58 15.80
C GLY A 199 -3.61 30.16 14.62
N LYS A 200 -3.56 29.55 13.43
CA LYS A 200 -4.32 29.98 12.24
C LYS A 200 -5.44 28.99 11.93
N LYS A 201 -6.59 29.49 11.48
CA LYS A 201 -7.72 28.66 11.02
C LYS A 201 -7.50 28.22 9.59
N TYR A 202 -7.83 26.95 9.33
CA TYR A 202 -7.77 26.32 8.01
C TYR A 202 -9.00 25.46 7.76
N THR A 203 -9.38 25.32 6.49
CA THR A 203 -10.12 24.16 5.99
C THR A 203 -9.10 23.11 5.53
N PRO A 204 -9.47 21.83 5.32
CA PRO A 204 -8.57 20.84 4.74
C PRO A 204 -7.93 21.29 3.41
N LYS A 205 -8.67 22.02 2.59
CA LYS A 205 -8.20 22.57 1.32
C LYS A 205 -7.16 23.67 1.50
N THR A 206 -7.43 24.66 2.36
CA THR A 206 -6.49 25.75 2.58
C THR A 206 -5.24 25.28 3.31
N PHE A 207 -5.35 24.28 4.18
CA PHE A 207 -4.17 23.63 4.80
C PHE A 207 -3.31 22.92 3.75
N ALA A 208 -3.93 22.16 2.85
CA ALA A 208 -3.21 21.51 1.74
C ALA A 208 -2.50 22.52 0.84
N GLN A 209 -3.11 23.67 0.56
CA GLN A 209 -2.53 24.72 -0.29
C GLN A 209 -1.41 25.51 0.39
N GLU A 210 -1.62 25.96 1.62
CA GLU A 210 -0.73 26.91 2.28
C GLU A 210 0.37 26.22 3.10
N VAL A 211 0.05 25.12 3.80
CA VAL A 211 0.97 24.44 4.70
C VAL A 211 1.68 23.30 3.97
N VAL A 212 0.93 22.39 3.37
CA VAL A 212 1.50 21.26 2.60
C VAL A 212 2.15 21.80 1.33
N GLY A 213 1.44 22.57 0.52
CA GLY A 213 1.96 23.31 -0.63
C GLY A 213 2.45 22.42 -1.78
N LEU A 214 1.98 21.17 -1.88
CA LEU A 214 2.35 20.23 -2.93
C LEU A 214 1.31 20.26 -4.06
N ASN A 215 1.78 20.07 -5.30
CA ASN A 215 0.91 19.90 -6.46
C ASN A 215 0.73 18.41 -6.76
N ALA A 216 -0.48 17.91 -6.63
CA ALA A 216 -0.84 16.51 -6.92
C ALA A 216 -0.48 16.06 -8.34
N ASP A 217 -0.41 16.98 -9.30
CA ASP A 217 -0.08 16.67 -10.70
C ASP A 217 1.41 16.43 -10.96
N ASN A 218 2.25 16.68 -9.96
CA ASN A 218 3.67 16.36 -10.02
C ASN A 218 3.96 14.88 -9.79
N TYR A 219 2.98 14.10 -9.37
CA TYR A 219 3.16 12.69 -9.02
C TYR A 219 2.66 11.77 -10.10
N VAL A 220 3.31 10.62 -10.23
CA VAL A 220 3.01 9.60 -11.21
C VAL A 220 3.20 8.22 -10.61
N GLU A 221 2.34 7.30 -11.01
CA GLU A 221 2.42 5.89 -10.61
C GLU A 221 2.85 5.03 -11.78
N LEU A 222 3.79 4.10 -11.55
CA LEU A 222 4.37 3.24 -12.56
C LEU A 222 4.37 1.79 -12.10
N SER A 223 4.29 0.88 -13.06
CA SER A 223 4.45 -0.56 -12.88
C SER A 223 5.24 -1.17 -14.04
N SER A 224 5.38 -2.50 -14.07
CA SER A 224 6.14 -3.19 -15.11
C SER A 224 5.53 -4.56 -15.40
N PHE A 225 4.73 -4.65 -16.48
CA PHE A 225 4.11 -5.89 -16.93
C PHE A 225 4.21 -6.01 -18.45
N ASN A 226 4.41 -7.22 -18.97
CA ASN A 226 4.61 -7.44 -20.41
C ASN A 226 3.35 -7.79 -21.19
N ASP A 227 2.22 -7.96 -20.52
CA ASP A 227 0.89 -8.12 -21.10
C ASP A 227 0.29 -6.80 -21.63
N HIS A 228 0.94 -5.67 -21.35
CA HIS A 228 0.61 -4.34 -21.85
C HIS A 228 1.79 -3.67 -22.54
N PRO A 229 1.57 -2.78 -23.54
CA PRO A 229 2.65 -2.07 -24.19
C PRO A 229 3.48 -1.25 -23.20
N PHE A 230 4.80 -1.32 -23.30
CA PHE A 230 5.67 -0.45 -22.51
C PHE A 230 5.54 1.02 -22.94
N TYR A 231 5.74 1.91 -21.97
CA TYR A 231 5.68 3.37 -22.12
C TYR A 231 4.26 3.89 -22.44
N SER A 232 3.25 3.08 -22.14
CA SER A 232 1.84 3.45 -22.21
C SER A 232 1.20 3.39 -20.83
N LYS A 233 -0.02 3.89 -20.70
CA LYS A 233 -0.85 3.70 -19.50
C LYS A 233 -1.70 2.46 -19.64
N PHE A 234 -1.92 1.77 -18.52
CA PHE A 234 -2.86 0.68 -18.43
C PHE A 234 -3.52 0.67 -17.04
N THR A 235 -4.67 0.05 -16.92
CA THR A 235 -5.33 -0.15 -15.63
C THR A 235 -4.70 -1.37 -14.95
N LEU A 236 -4.02 -1.15 -13.82
CA LEU A 236 -3.46 -2.24 -13.03
C LEU A 236 -4.60 -3.02 -12.37
N LEU A 237 -4.79 -4.28 -12.79
CA LEU A 237 -5.86 -5.14 -12.33
C LEU A 237 -5.46 -5.86 -11.04
N VAL A 238 -5.53 -5.13 -9.94
CA VAL A 238 -5.41 -5.64 -8.57
C VAL A 238 -6.67 -5.27 -7.78
N PRO A 239 -7.06 -6.08 -6.77
CA PRO A 239 -8.29 -5.82 -6.00
C PRO A 239 -8.36 -4.43 -5.38
N ASP A 240 -7.23 -3.89 -4.96
CA ASP A 240 -7.14 -2.60 -4.27
C ASP A 240 -7.19 -1.39 -5.22
N ASN A 241 -7.05 -1.59 -6.54
CA ASN A 241 -7.32 -0.54 -7.54
C ASN A 241 -8.82 -0.42 -7.84
N TRP A 242 -9.61 -0.13 -6.82
CA TRP A 242 -11.07 -0.01 -6.88
C TRP A 242 -11.55 1.16 -7.76
N SER A 243 -10.70 2.15 -7.99
CA SER A 243 -10.97 3.33 -8.84
C SER A 243 -10.73 3.07 -10.33
N PHE A 244 -10.07 1.95 -10.67
CA PHE A 244 -9.59 1.62 -12.02
C PHE A 244 -8.64 2.67 -12.60
N ASP A 245 -7.88 3.33 -11.75
CA ASP A 245 -6.88 4.29 -12.18
C ASP A 245 -5.76 3.61 -12.97
N GLN A 246 -5.15 4.39 -13.86
CA GLN A 246 -4.11 3.91 -14.77
C GLN A 246 -2.73 4.25 -14.24
N VAL A 247 -1.82 3.30 -14.41
CA VAL A 247 -0.39 3.44 -14.14
C VAL A 247 0.41 3.43 -15.44
N TYR A 248 1.60 4.01 -15.45
CA TYR A 248 2.51 3.92 -16.59
C TYR A 248 3.27 2.60 -16.52
N ASN A 249 3.47 1.98 -17.70
CA ASN A 249 4.20 0.74 -17.85
C ASN A 249 5.65 0.99 -18.28
N VAL A 250 6.62 0.45 -17.53
CA VAL A 250 8.05 0.52 -17.86
C VAL A 250 8.67 -0.88 -17.84
N LYS A 251 9.86 -1.05 -18.40
CA LYS A 251 10.57 -2.34 -18.32
C LYS A 251 11.04 -2.60 -16.88
N VAL A 252 11.16 -3.88 -16.50
CA VAL A 252 11.50 -4.28 -15.13
C VAL A 252 12.77 -3.65 -14.58
N ASN A 253 13.81 -3.53 -15.38
CA ASN A 253 15.06 -2.88 -14.97
C ASN A 253 14.87 -1.36 -14.78
N GLU A 254 13.99 -0.74 -15.58
CA GLU A 254 13.72 0.69 -15.47
C GLU A 254 13.01 1.06 -14.14
N LEU A 255 12.32 0.12 -13.47
CA LEU A 255 11.78 0.36 -12.13
C LEU A 255 12.90 0.72 -11.14
N THR A 256 13.95 -0.08 -11.09
CA THR A 256 15.09 0.19 -10.18
C THR A 256 15.91 1.38 -10.63
N ASP A 257 16.07 1.60 -11.94
CA ASP A 257 16.75 2.78 -12.48
C ASP A 257 16.02 4.08 -12.09
N ILE A 258 14.68 4.06 -12.10
CA ILE A 258 13.83 5.18 -11.67
C ILE A 258 14.00 5.43 -10.17
N ILE A 259 13.92 4.38 -9.34
CA ILE A 259 14.09 4.51 -7.88
C ILE A 259 15.48 5.04 -7.55
N ASP A 260 16.54 4.51 -8.16
CA ASP A 260 17.91 4.95 -7.95
C ASP A 260 18.10 6.42 -8.34
N ASN A 261 17.55 6.83 -9.48
CA ASN A 261 17.63 8.22 -9.94
C ASN A 261 16.84 9.16 -9.00
N ALA A 262 15.66 8.75 -8.56
CA ALA A 262 14.86 9.50 -7.62
C ALA A 262 15.62 9.72 -6.31
N LEU A 263 16.16 8.67 -5.70
CA LEU A 263 16.92 8.75 -4.45
C LEU A 263 18.18 9.63 -4.61
N LYS A 264 18.93 9.50 -5.68
CA LYS A 264 20.09 10.37 -5.99
C LYS A 264 19.68 11.83 -6.17
N GLY A 265 18.49 12.07 -6.73
CA GLY A 265 17.88 13.39 -6.87
C GLY A 265 17.26 13.95 -5.58
N GLY A 266 17.28 13.19 -4.48
CA GLY A 266 16.68 13.56 -3.19
C GLY A 266 15.16 13.38 -3.16
N TYR A 267 14.59 12.54 -4.01
CA TYR A 267 13.17 12.14 -4.02
C TYR A 267 13.00 10.75 -3.44
N THR A 268 12.06 10.59 -2.54
CA THR A 268 11.64 9.29 -2.02
C THR A 268 10.60 8.64 -2.93
N VAL A 269 10.22 7.39 -2.66
CA VAL A 269 9.28 6.63 -3.51
C VAL A 269 8.28 5.88 -2.64
N ALA A 270 6.97 6.09 -2.82
CA ALA A 270 5.96 5.20 -2.26
C ALA A 270 5.93 3.91 -3.08
N TRP A 271 5.78 2.77 -2.41
CA TRP A 271 5.99 1.45 -2.98
C TRP A 271 4.92 0.45 -2.55
N ALA A 272 4.18 -0.07 -3.51
CA ALA A 272 3.21 -1.15 -3.35
C ALA A 272 3.85 -2.48 -3.77
N THR A 273 3.69 -3.52 -2.97
CA THR A 273 4.43 -4.77 -3.10
C THR A 273 3.75 -5.92 -2.38
N ASP A 274 4.18 -7.14 -2.73
CA ASP A 274 3.92 -8.35 -1.97
C ASP A 274 4.97 -8.50 -0.85
N VAL A 275 4.53 -8.78 0.38
CA VAL A 275 5.38 -9.07 1.55
C VAL A 275 5.04 -10.42 2.20
N SER A 276 4.08 -11.17 1.65
CA SER A 276 3.62 -12.46 2.20
C SER A 276 4.62 -13.62 2.04
N GLU A 277 5.86 -13.31 1.75
CA GLU A 277 6.94 -14.23 1.43
C GLU A 277 7.72 -14.72 2.65
N LYS A 278 8.22 -15.95 2.58
CA LYS A 278 9.11 -16.51 3.62
C LYS A 278 10.48 -15.85 3.70
N ASN A 279 10.87 -15.15 2.64
CA ASN A 279 12.11 -14.39 2.51
C ASN A 279 11.94 -12.89 2.81
N PHE A 280 10.77 -12.47 3.27
CA PHE A 280 10.51 -11.19 3.92
C PHE A 280 10.51 -11.39 5.44
N SER A 281 11.44 -10.79 6.15
CA SER A 281 11.54 -10.88 7.61
C SER A 281 11.44 -9.53 8.28
N TRP A 282 10.30 -9.28 8.94
CA TRP A 282 10.13 -8.09 9.77
C TRP A 282 11.14 -8.02 10.90
N LYS A 283 11.34 -9.13 11.63
CA LYS A 283 12.27 -9.22 12.76
C LYS A 283 13.70 -8.89 12.34
N ASN A 284 14.19 -9.53 11.28
CA ASN A 284 15.55 -9.31 10.78
C ASN A 284 15.67 -8.03 9.93
N GLY A 285 14.57 -7.34 9.67
CA GLY A 285 14.52 -6.10 8.87
C GLY A 285 15.09 -6.27 7.47
N VAL A 286 14.88 -7.42 6.82
CA VAL A 286 15.44 -7.70 5.50
C VAL A 286 14.48 -8.47 4.61
N ALA A 287 14.51 -8.17 3.30
CA ALA A 287 13.82 -8.93 2.27
C ALA A 287 14.72 -9.09 1.02
N PHE A 288 14.71 -10.30 0.45
CA PHE A 288 15.50 -10.65 -0.74
C PHE A 288 14.84 -11.83 -1.47
N VAL A 289 15.27 -12.13 -2.72
CA VAL A 289 14.75 -13.26 -3.50
C VAL A 289 15.84 -14.33 -3.58
N PRO A 290 15.77 -15.40 -2.79
CA PRO A 290 16.81 -16.43 -2.80
C PRO A 290 16.90 -17.13 -4.15
N GLN A 291 18.10 -17.55 -4.54
CA GLN A 291 18.33 -18.28 -5.80
C GLN A 291 17.57 -19.61 -5.84
N THR A 292 17.52 -20.32 -4.70
CA THR A 292 16.72 -21.54 -4.55
C THR A 292 15.35 -21.16 -3.99
N PRO A 293 14.25 -21.53 -4.66
CA PRO A 293 12.90 -21.30 -4.13
C PRO A 293 12.73 -21.93 -2.74
N PHE A 294 12.00 -21.28 -1.84
CA PHE A 294 11.84 -21.75 -0.45
C PHE A 294 11.30 -23.19 -0.37
N ALA A 295 10.43 -23.59 -1.29
CA ALA A 295 9.90 -24.96 -1.34
C ALA A 295 11.01 -26.01 -1.53
N ASP A 296 12.01 -25.69 -2.34
CA ASP A 296 13.09 -26.58 -2.76
C ASP A 296 14.31 -26.55 -1.81
N MET A 297 14.29 -25.64 -0.82
CA MET A 297 15.38 -25.54 0.18
C MET A 297 15.40 -26.73 1.13
N THR A 298 16.60 -27.17 1.45
CA THR A 298 16.85 -28.09 2.56
C THR A 298 16.50 -27.46 3.90
N VAL A 299 16.31 -28.29 4.96
CA VAL A 299 16.04 -27.81 6.31
C VAL A 299 17.15 -26.85 6.79
N LYS A 300 18.41 -27.15 6.48
CA LYS A 300 19.55 -26.29 6.83
C LYS A 300 19.47 -24.94 6.09
N GLN A 301 19.20 -24.93 4.78
CA GLN A 301 19.06 -23.67 4.01
C GLN A 301 17.92 -22.78 4.54
N LYS A 302 16.78 -23.38 4.92
CA LYS A 302 15.67 -22.66 5.55
C LYS A 302 16.07 -22.04 6.90
N ALA A 303 16.78 -22.78 7.73
CA ALA A 303 17.26 -22.31 9.03
C ALA A 303 18.30 -21.18 8.90
N ASP A 304 19.17 -21.26 7.90
CA ASP A 304 20.27 -20.31 7.68
C ASP A 304 19.89 -19.13 6.78
N MET A 305 18.64 -19.04 6.31
CA MET A 305 18.23 -18.09 5.28
C MET A 305 18.53 -16.63 5.63
N PHE A 306 18.42 -16.27 6.93
CA PHE A 306 18.67 -14.91 7.42
C PHE A 306 20.02 -14.74 8.13
N ASN A 307 20.94 -15.71 8.00
CA ASN A 307 22.28 -15.66 8.62
C ASN A 307 23.28 -14.78 7.83
N GLY A 308 22.84 -14.00 6.87
CA GLY A 308 23.63 -13.07 6.07
C GLY A 308 23.23 -13.07 4.60
N PRO A 309 23.92 -12.26 3.77
CA PRO A 309 23.63 -12.13 2.34
C PRO A 309 23.69 -13.48 1.62
N GLN A 310 22.68 -13.74 0.80
CA GLN A 310 22.53 -14.97 0.02
C GLN A 310 22.61 -14.68 -1.49
N PRO A 311 22.98 -15.68 -2.34
CA PRO A 311 22.78 -15.61 -3.78
C PRO A 311 21.29 -15.44 -4.08
N GLU A 312 20.99 -14.60 -5.08
CA GLU A 312 19.63 -14.30 -5.49
C GLU A 312 19.32 -14.79 -6.91
N MET A 313 18.03 -15.06 -7.15
CA MET A 313 17.50 -15.34 -8.47
C MET A 313 17.65 -14.11 -9.36
N GLU A 314 17.97 -14.33 -10.63
CA GLU A 314 17.90 -13.29 -11.64
C GLU A 314 16.44 -12.97 -11.96
N ILE A 315 16.10 -11.70 -11.94
CA ILE A 315 14.73 -11.26 -12.23
C ILE A 315 14.67 -10.74 -13.66
N THR A 316 13.86 -11.45 -14.46
CA THR A 316 13.53 -11.08 -15.85
C THR A 316 12.12 -10.55 -15.93
N GLN A 317 11.77 -9.93 -17.06
CA GLN A 317 10.41 -9.46 -17.31
C GLN A 317 9.41 -10.63 -17.31
N GLU A 318 9.83 -11.81 -17.82
CA GLU A 318 9.01 -13.00 -17.97
C GLU A 318 8.72 -13.64 -16.62
N ASN A 319 9.75 -13.84 -15.76
CA ASN A 319 9.51 -14.48 -14.47
C ASN A 319 8.75 -13.56 -13.51
N ARG A 320 8.92 -12.24 -13.63
CA ARG A 320 8.11 -11.24 -12.93
C ARG A 320 6.63 -11.33 -13.36
N GLN A 321 6.35 -11.34 -14.66
CA GLN A 321 4.97 -11.46 -15.17
C GLN A 321 4.33 -12.77 -14.70
N LEU A 322 5.04 -13.89 -14.87
CA LEU A 322 4.54 -15.19 -14.43
C LEU A 322 4.19 -15.20 -12.94
N ALA A 323 5.00 -14.56 -12.08
CA ALA A 323 4.76 -14.49 -10.66
C ALA A 323 3.48 -13.70 -10.31
N PHE A 324 3.17 -12.66 -11.08
CA PHE A 324 1.94 -11.90 -10.93
C PHE A 324 0.72 -12.72 -11.43
N ASP A 325 0.83 -13.37 -12.58
CA ASP A 325 -0.26 -14.13 -13.19
C ASP A 325 -0.64 -15.38 -12.39
N ASN A 326 0.30 -15.96 -11.63
CA ASN A 326 0.09 -17.19 -10.87
C ASN A 326 -0.04 -16.98 -9.35
N TYR A 327 -0.25 -15.74 -8.90
CA TYR A 327 -0.39 -15.34 -7.49
C TYR A 327 0.85 -15.58 -6.60
N GLN A 328 2.04 -15.71 -7.19
CA GLN A 328 3.31 -15.65 -6.46
C GLN A 328 3.70 -14.20 -6.09
N THR A 329 3.09 -13.24 -6.76
CA THR A 329 3.15 -11.81 -6.40
C THR A 329 1.74 -11.29 -6.33
N THR A 330 1.34 -10.82 -5.15
CA THR A 330 0.03 -10.24 -4.87
C THR A 330 0.16 -8.79 -4.42
N ASP A 331 -0.95 -8.04 -4.43
CA ASP A 331 -0.99 -6.67 -3.95
C ASP A 331 -1.43 -6.70 -2.48
N ASP A 332 -0.47 -6.69 -1.56
CA ASP A 332 -0.78 -6.90 -0.15
C ASP A 332 -0.19 -5.86 0.82
N HIS A 333 0.76 -5.02 0.39
CA HIS A 333 1.33 -4.04 1.31
C HIS A 333 1.88 -2.78 0.62
N GLY A 334 1.76 -1.64 1.33
CA GLY A 334 2.35 -0.36 0.92
C GLY A 334 3.42 0.11 1.90
N MET A 335 4.59 0.50 1.39
CA MET A 335 5.73 1.02 2.16
C MET A 335 6.35 2.25 1.49
N HIS A 336 7.41 2.80 2.10
CA HIS A 336 8.05 4.03 1.63
C HIS A 336 9.57 3.83 1.51
N ILE A 337 10.10 3.85 0.29
CA ILE A 337 11.54 3.79 0.01
C ILE A 337 12.16 5.16 0.27
N VAL A 338 13.09 5.23 1.22
CA VAL A 338 13.69 6.47 1.69
C VAL A 338 15.20 6.55 1.47
N GLY A 339 15.83 5.47 1.04
CA GLY A 339 17.29 5.49 0.88
C GLY A 339 17.87 4.26 0.21
N LEU A 340 19.20 4.25 0.17
CA LEU A 340 20.05 3.21 -0.40
C LEU A 340 21.13 2.83 0.61
N ALA A 341 21.38 1.55 0.78
CA ALA A 341 22.44 1.00 1.62
C ALA A 341 23.20 -0.10 0.88
N LYS A 342 24.35 -0.50 1.45
CA LYS A 342 25.11 -1.68 1.02
C LYS A 342 25.31 -2.61 2.21
N ASP A 343 25.23 -3.91 1.95
CA ASP A 343 25.62 -4.91 2.94
C ASP A 343 27.16 -5.06 3.02
N GLN A 344 27.62 -5.96 3.91
CA GLN A 344 29.04 -6.24 4.09
C GLN A 344 29.76 -6.84 2.89
N THR A 345 29.02 -7.29 1.86
CA THR A 345 29.57 -7.80 0.58
C THR A 345 29.58 -6.73 -0.51
N GLY A 346 28.97 -5.55 -0.25
CA GLY A 346 28.83 -4.48 -1.20
C GLY A 346 27.56 -4.55 -2.06
N LYS A 347 26.67 -5.55 -1.82
CA LYS A 347 25.36 -5.64 -2.49
C LYS A 347 24.46 -4.48 -2.04
N GLU A 348 23.73 -3.90 -2.98
CA GLU A 348 22.85 -2.75 -2.75
C GLU A 348 21.45 -3.17 -2.30
N TYR A 349 20.93 -2.41 -1.34
CA TYR A 349 19.59 -2.54 -0.76
C TYR A 349 18.92 -1.17 -0.70
N TYR A 350 17.61 -1.13 -0.87
CA TYR A 350 16.82 0.04 -0.52
C TYR A 350 16.54 0.06 0.98
N ILE A 351 16.60 1.26 1.56
CA ILE A 351 16.11 1.52 2.93
C ILE A 351 14.63 1.82 2.81
N VAL A 352 13.81 1.00 3.45
CA VAL A 352 12.35 1.04 3.34
C VAL A 352 11.74 1.31 4.71
N LYS A 353 10.98 2.39 4.84
CA LYS A 353 10.19 2.72 6.02
C LYS A 353 8.84 2.01 5.96
N ASN A 354 8.51 1.24 6.99
CA ASN A 354 7.25 0.54 7.14
C ASN A 354 6.33 1.27 8.15
N SER A 355 5.08 0.84 8.24
CA SER A 355 4.04 1.38 9.12
C SER A 355 3.57 0.40 10.21
N TRP A 356 4.46 -0.45 10.70
CA TRP A 356 4.16 -1.42 11.77
C TRP A 356 4.76 -1.06 13.14
N GLY A 357 5.06 0.24 13.35
CA GLY A 357 5.76 0.73 14.53
C GLY A 357 7.27 0.41 14.48
N ALA A 358 7.99 0.82 15.51
CA ALA A 358 9.44 0.70 15.59
C ALA A 358 9.88 -0.56 16.38
N THR A 359 9.26 -1.72 16.13
CA THR A 359 9.38 -2.93 16.97
C THR A 359 10.42 -3.93 16.49
N ASN A 360 10.98 -3.75 15.28
CA ASN A 360 12.09 -4.58 14.79
C ASN A 360 13.47 -3.99 15.14
N ASP A 361 14.54 -4.70 14.85
CA ASP A 361 15.92 -4.31 15.17
C ASP A 361 16.36 -3.00 14.47
N TYR A 362 15.69 -2.63 13.36
CA TYR A 362 15.94 -1.43 12.58
C TYR A 362 14.90 -0.33 12.83
N LYS A 363 14.21 -0.36 13.98
CA LYS A 363 13.29 0.71 14.43
C LYS A 363 12.19 1.05 13.42
N GLY A 364 11.65 0.04 12.75
CA GLY A 364 10.56 0.19 11.79
C GLY A 364 10.99 0.29 10.32
N TYR A 365 12.29 0.19 10.05
CA TYR A 365 12.84 0.13 8.70
C TYR A 365 13.20 -1.30 8.30
N LEU A 366 13.32 -1.51 6.98
CA LEU A 366 13.77 -2.75 6.33
C LEU A 366 14.82 -2.42 5.28
N TYR A 367 15.67 -3.40 5.01
CA TYR A 367 16.63 -3.38 3.91
C TYR A 367 16.20 -4.39 2.86
N VAL A 368 15.84 -3.91 1.68
CA VAL A 368 15.21 -4.71 0.63
C VAL A 368 16.10 -4.73 -0.60
N THR A 369 16.43 -5.92 -1.12
CA THR A 369 17.26 -6.03 -2.31
C THR A 369 16.57 -5.46 -3.55
N LYS A 370 17.36 -5.01 -4.52
CA LYS A 370 16.83 -4.57 -5.83
C LYS A 370 16.09 -5.69 -6.55
N ASN A 371 16.53 -6.95 -6.38
CA ASN A 371 15.84 -8.10 -6.97
C ASN A 371 14.47 -8.31 -6.34
N TYR A 372 14.32 -8.13 -5.02
CA TYR A 372 13.01 -8.18 -4.39
C TYR A 372 12.07 -7.11 -4.94
N VAL A 373 12.55 -5.88 -5.05
CA VAL A 373 11.78 -4.79 -5.65
C VAL A 373 11.40 -5.10 -7.10
N LYS A 374 12.32 -5.58 -7.94
CA LYS A 374 12.00 -6.00 -9.31
C LYS A 374 10.93 -7.09 -9.36
N TYR A 375 10.98 -8.04 -8.44
CA TYR A 375 10.12 -9.24 -8.47
C TYR A 375 8.73 -9.00 -7.88
N LYS A 376 8.67 -8.28 -6.74
CA LYS A 376 7.49 -8.20 -5.89
C LYS A 376 6.72 -6.86 -5.98
N THR A 377 7.22 -5.88 -6.71
CA THR A 377 6.53 -4.59 -6.87
C THR A 377 5.24 -4.73 -7.67
N THR A 378 4.12 -4.26 -7.15
CA THR A 378 2.90 -4.03 -7.93
C THR A 378 2.88 -2.64 -8.52
N ALA A 379 3.27 -1.61 -7.76
CA ALA A 379 3.40 -0.24 -8.25
C ALA A 379 4.44 0.58 -7.46
N ILE A 380 4.96 1.63 -8.08
CA ILE A 380 5.71 2.70 -7.43
C ILE A 380 5.08 4.05 -7.74
N LEU A 381 5.04 4.95 -6.75
CA LEU A 381 4.56 6.32 -6.93
C LEU A 381 5.66 7.29 -6.51
N LEU A 382 5.97 8.26 -7.37
CA LEU A 382 7.01 9.24 -7.13
C LEU A 382 6.75 10.58 -7.83
N ASN A 383 7.57 11.56 -7.51
CA ASN A 383 7.61 12.83 -8.22
C ASN A 383 8.19 12.63 -9.63
N LYS A 384 7.55 13.17 -10.66
CA LYS A 384 7.99 13.13 -12.07
C LYS A 384 9.44 13.61 -12.24
N ALA A 385 9.86 14.58 -11.44
CA ALA A 385 11.24 15.09 -11.46
C ALA A 385 12.29 14.05 -11.01
N GLY A 386 11.88 12.98 -10.33
CA GLY A 386 12.74 11.84 -9.98
C GLY A 386 12.96 10.83 -11.10
N ILE A 387 12.23 10.92 -12.22
CA ILE A 387 12.34 9.99 -13.33
C ILE A 387 13.54 10.36 -14.21
N PRO A 388 14.38 9.41 -14.64
CA PRO A 388 15.46 9.67 -15.60
C PRO A 388 14.91 10.32 -16.88
N SER A 389 15.56 11.36 -17.41
CA SER A 389 15.07 12.13 -18.55
C SER A 389 14.80 11.28 -19.81
N ALA A 390 15.58 10.22 -20.03
CA ALA A 390 15.38 9.30 -21.13
C ALA A 390 14.07 8.49 -21.00
N ILE A 391 13.70 8.10 -19.77
CA ILE A 391 12.46 7.38 -19.49
C ILE A 391 11.28 8.36 -19.51
N SER A 392 11.42 9.54 -18.88
CA SER A 392 10.40 10.60 -18.90
C SER A 392 9.96 10.96 -20.33
N LYS A 393 10.92 11.10 -21.26
CA LYS A 393 10.61 11.33 -22.68
C LYS A 393 9.80 10.21 -23.33
N LYS A 394 10.10 8.94 -23.02
CA LYS A 394 9.32 7.79 -23.52
C LYS A 394 7.90 7.76 -22.98
N LEU A 395 7.69 8.27 -21.77
CA LEU A 395 6.40 8.34 -21.09
C LEU A 395 5.60 9.60 -21.44
N ALA A 396 6.18 10.52 -22.20
CA ALA A 396 5.61 11.84 -22.52
C ALA A 396 5.25 12.67 -21.23
N LEU A 397 6.16 12.64 -20.24
CA LEU A 397 6.05 13.32 -18.96
C LEU A 397 6.94 14.57 -18.91
#